data_404bde7b2aabe3c649d5e5ae93f5727f
#
_entry.id   404bde7b2aabe3c649d5e5ae93f5727f
#
_cell.length_a   1.000
_cell.length_b   1.000
_cell.length_c   1.000
_cell.angle_alpha   90.00
_cell.angle_beta   90.00
_cell.angle_gamma   90.00
#
_symmetry.space_group_name_H-M   'P 1'
#
loop_
_entity.id
_entity.type
_entity.pdbx_description
1 polymer ?
#
loop_
_entity_poly.entity_id
_entity_poly.type
_entity_poly.pdbx_seq_one_letter_code
_entity_poly.pdbx_strand_id
1 'polypeptide(L)'
;TIYLDDLSNAIQDPWKVFVCNDGGQGCSITFADDEFSQDGKDAVYYVRAIQVESDAVGGDPLRCEFDENGECIKIKPCYASGPEFDPSDDCLAPIGERAWSSPIFLNYLN
;
A
#
# COMPACT_ATOMS: atom_id res chain seq x y z
N THR A 1 12.87 -6.38 -27.50
CA THR A 1 12.28 -5.20 -26.83
C THR A 1 11.12 -5.64 -25.94
N ILE A 2 11.17 -5.28 -24.68
CA ILE A 2 10.11 -5.56 -23.74
C ILE A 2 9.32 -4.28 -23.53
N TYR A 3 8.01 -4.35 -23.79
CA TYR A 3 7.13 -3.22 -23.56
C TYR A 3 6.58 -3.29 -22.14
N LEU A 4 6.48 -2.14 -21.47
CA LEU A 4 5.94 -2.06 -20.11
C LEU A 4 4.51 -2.59 -20.02
N ASP A 5 3.73 -2.42 -21.09
CA ASP A 5 2.37 -2.92 -21.14
C ASP A 5 2.31 -4.45 -21.05
N ASP A 6 3.29 -5.13 -21.63
CA ASP A 6 3.36 -6.60 -21.57
C ASP A 6 3.69 -7.08 -20.15
N LEU A 7 4.48 -6.29 -19.40
CA LEU A 7 4.82 -6.61 -18.04
C LEU A 7 3.69 -6.31 -17.06
N SER A 8 2.85 -5.31 -17.34
CA SER A 8 1.77 -4.93 -16.44
C SER A 8 0.75 -6.05 -16.26
N ASN A 9 0.57 -6.88 -17.29
CA ASN A 9 -0.34 -8.03 -17.22
C ASN A 9 0.22 -9.19 -16.41
N ALA A 10 1.53 -9.22 -16.19
CA ALA A 10 2.19 -10.25 -15.39
C ALA A 10 2.20 -9.93 -13.89
N ILE A 11 1.94 -8.67 -13.54
CA ILE A 11 1.98 -8.20 -12.16
C ILE A 11 0.54 -7.97 -11.69
N GLN A 12 0.14 -8.70 -10.67
CA GLN A 12 -1.16 -8.52 -10.02
C GLN A 12 -0.93 -7.83 -8.67
N ASP A 13 -1.37 -6.59 -8.57
CA ASP A 13 -1.17 -5.78 -7.37
C ASP A 13 -2.48 -5.07 -6.98
N PRO A 14 -3.24 -5.60 -6.01
CA PRO A 14 -2.98 -6.87 -5.34
C PRO A 14 -3.58 -8.07 -6.08
N TRP A 15 -2.97 -9.24 -5.92
CA TRP A 15 -3.54 -10.50 -6.37
C TRP A 15 -4.69 -10.96 -5.45
N LYS A 16 -4.46 -10.93 -4.15
CA LYS A 16 -5.47 -11.23 -3.13
C LYS A 16 -5.35 -10.24 -1.98
N VAL A 17 -6.48 -9.92 -1.36
CA VAL A 17 -6.55 -9.03 -0.21
C VAL A 17 -7.24 -9.76 0.93
N PHE A 18 -6.65 -9.70 2.12
CA PHE A 18 -7.19 -10.28 3.33
C PHE A 18 -7.29 -9.20 4.40
N VAL A 19 -8.40 -9.19 5.11
CA VAL A 19 -8.60 -8.26 6.22
C VAL A 19 -8.26 -8.97 7.52
N CYS A 20 -7.37 -8.36 8.32
CA CYS A 20 -7.05 -8.84 9.65
C CYS A 20 -7.98 -8.18 10.65
N ASN A 21 -8.77 -9.00 11.35
CA ASN A 21 -9.56 -8.51 12.47
C ASN A 21 -8.64 -8.36 13.67
N ASP A 22 -8.52 -7.13 14.16
CA ASP A 22 -7.60 -6.84 15.24
C ASP A 22 -8.19 -7.30 16.58
N GLY A 23 -7.68 -8.40 17.08
CA GLY A 23 -7.93 -8.85 18.44
C GLY A 23 -6.72 -8.66 19.34
N GLY A 24 -5.68 -7.94 18.90
CA GLY A 24 -4.44 -7.77 19.63
C GLY A 24 -3.58 -9.03 19.66
N GLN A 25 -3.95 -10.06 18.93
CA GLN A 25 -3.28 -11.36 18.90
C GLN A 25 -2.46 -11.59 17.64
N GLY A 26 -2.41 -10.58 16.77
CA GLY A 26 -1.80 -10.74 15.46
C GLY A 26 -2.77 -11.32 14.45
N CYS A 27 -2.28 -11.56 13.25
CA CYS A 27 -3.10 -12.03 12.14
C CYS A 27 -2.33 -13.11 11.39
N SER A 28 -3.02 -14.22 11.15
CA SER A 28 -2.49 -15.31 10.34
C SER A 28 -3.47 -15.63 9.22
N ILE A 29 -2.94 -15.75 8.02
CA ILE A 29 -3.74 -16.08 6.84
C ILE A 29 -3.10 -17.24 6.10
N THR A 30 -3.95 -18.02 5.44
CA THR A 30 -3.52 -19.11 4.55
C THR A 30 -4.25 -18.94 3.23
N PHE A 31 -3.52 -19.10 2.15
CA PHE A 31 -4.10 -18.98 0.81
C PHE A 31 -3.49 -20.02 -0.11
N ALA A 32 -4.16 -20.25 -1.24
CA ALA A 32 -3.69 -21.15 -2.28
C ALA A 32 -3.79 -20.47 -3.63
N ASP A 33 -2.85 -20.80 -4.51
CA ASP A 33 -2.91 -20.40 -5.92
C ASP A 33 -3.27 -21.63 -6.75
N ASP A 34 -4.55 -21.75 -7.07
CA ASP A 34 -5.06 -22.89 -7.80
C ASP A 34 -4.68 -22.86 -9.28
N GLU A 35 -4.23 -21.70 -9.76
CA GLU A 35 -3.86 -21.52 -11.16
C GLU A 35 -2.38 -21.81 -11.43
N PHE A 36 -1.56 -21.95 -10.40
CA PHE A 36 -0.11 -22.13 -10.55
C PHE A 36 0.22 -23.33 -11.46
N SER A 37 -0.41 -24.47 -11.21
CA SER A 37 -0.15 -25.67 -12.00
C SER A 37 -0.67 -25.56 -13.44
N GLN A 38 -1.73 -24.79 -13.64
CA GLN A 38 -2.33 -24.58 -14.96
C GLN A 38 -1.52 -23.59 -15.79
N ASP A 39 -0.95 -22.57 -15.15
CA ASP A 39 -0.15 -21.55 -15.83
C ASP A 39 1.17 -22.10 -16.35
N GLY A 40 1.72 -23.12 -15.71
CA GLY A 40 2.93 -23.80 -16.16
C GLY A 40 4.17 -22.93 -16.17
N LYS A 41 4.26 -21.98 -15.28
CA LYS A 41 5.39 -21.04 -15.20
C LYS A 41 5.74 -20.71 -13.75
N ASP A 42 6.94 -20.22 -13.56
CA ASP A 42 7.42 -19.79 -12.24
C ASP A 42 6.59 -18.61 -11.73
N ALA A 43 6.51 -18.52 -10.42
CA ALA A 43 5.79 -17.43 -9.76
C ALA A 43 6.62 -16.88 -8.60
N VAL A 44 6.35 -15.62 -8.27
CA VAL A 44 6.93 -14.93 -7.12
C VAL A 44 5.80 -14.34 -6.32
N TYR A 45 5.82 -14.59 -5.02
CA TYR A 45 4.82 -14.08 -4.10
C TYR A 45 5.48 -13.23 -3.02
N TYR A 46 4.86 -12.14 -2.66
CA TYR A 46 5.24 -11.38 -1.48
C TYR A 46 3.99 -10.81 -0.82
N VAL A 47 4.10 -10.51 0.45
CA VAL A 47 3.00 -9.95 1.24
C VAL A 47 3.32 -8.50 1.55
N ARG A 48 2.31 -7.66 1.38
CA ARG A 48 2.35 -6.28 1.81
C ARG A 48 1.30 -6.10 2.90
N ALA A 49 1.75 -5.71 4.08
CA ALA A 49 0.85 -5.39 5.18
C ALA A 49 0.63 -3.88 5.23
N ILE A 50 -0.63 -3.48 5.31
CA ILE A 50 -1.00 -2.06 5.37
C ILE A 50 -1.76 -1.85 6.67
N GLN A 51 -1.23 -0.94 7.49
CA GLN A 51 -1.83 -0.58 8.76
C GLN A 51 -3.06 0.31 8.53
N VAL A 52 -4.03 0.21 9.44
CA VAL A 52 -5.11 1.21 9.50
C VAL A 52 -4.50 2.59 9.70
N GLU A 53 -5.01 3.57 8.99
CA GLU A 53 -4.46 4.92 9.04
C GLU A 53 -4.49 5.51 10.45
N SER A 54 -3.41 6.16 10.82
CA SER A 54 -3.28 6.91 12.05
C SER A 54 -2.48 8.19 11.78
N ASP A 55 -2.68 9.19 12.61
CA ASP A 55 -2.02 10.48 12.44
C ASP A 55 -0.53 10.36 12.70
N ALA A 56 0.26 10.89 11.77
CA ALA A 56 1.71 10.88 11.88
C ALA A 56 2.31 12.14 11.27
N VAL A 57 3.48 12.50 11.76
CA VAL A 57 4.26 13.60 11.20
C VAL A 57 4.74 13.21 9.82
N GLY A 58 4.53 14.11 8.85
CA GLY A 58 4.93 13.85 7.48
C GLY A 58 4.06 12.85 6.74
N GLY A 59 2.89 12.50 7.28
CA GLY A 59 1.96 11.58 6.64
C GLY A 59 1.46 12.09 5.30
N ASP A 60 1.12 13.37 5.23
CA ASP A 60 0.79 14.05 3.98
C ASP A 60 1.27 15.50 4.08
N PRO A 61 2.39 15.85 3.41
CA PRO A 61 2.91 17.21 3.48
C PRO A 61 1.94 18.28 2.98
N LEU A 62 1.08 17.93 2.04
CA LEU A 62 0.11 18.86 1.46
C LEU A 62 -1.21 18.86 2.21
N ARG A 63 -1.52 17.83 2.96
CA ARG A 63 -2.78 17.64 3.68
C ARG A 63 -3.99 17.96 2.81
N CYS A 64 -4.07 17.23 1.68
CA CYS A 64 -5.12 17.42 0.69
C CYS A 64 -6.50 17.11 1.23
N GLU A 65 -7.48 17.96 0.86
CA GLU A 65 -8.87 17.58 0.89
C GLU A 65 -9.23 17.01 -0.48
N PHE A 66 -9.81 15.81 -0.47
CA PHE A 66 -10.17 15.10 -1.70
C PHE A 66 -11.66 15.21 -1.98
N ASP A 67 -12.01 15.30 -3.26
CA ASP A 67 -13.39 15.25 -3.69
C ASP A 67 -13.90 13.81 -3.81
N GLU A 68 -15.13 13.65 -4.31
CA GLU A 68 -15.75 12.33 -4.48
C GLU A 68 -14.98 11.44 -5.47
N ASN A 69 -14.23 12.05 -6.38
CA ASN A 69 -13.45 11.35 -7.40
C ASN A 69 -12.02 11.03 -6.93
N GLY A 70 -11.65 11.42 -5.71
CA GLY A 70 -10.32 11.21 -5.19
C GLY A 70 -9.30 12.24 -5.64
N GLU A 71 -9.74 13.36 -6.22
CA GLU A 71 -8.85 14.43 -6.63
C GLU A 71 -8.64 15.44 -5.50
N CYS A 72 -7.40 15.90 -5.34
CA CYS A 72 -7.07 16.92 -4.35
C CYS A 72 -7.57 18.28 -4.81
N ILE A 73 -8.56 18.81 -4.09
CA ILE A 73 -9.18 20.09 -4.41
C ILE A 73 -8.71 21.25 -3.55
N LYS A 74 -8.07 20.97 -2.43
CA LYS A 74 -7.57 21.98 -1.52
C LYS A 74 -6.40 21.44 -0.73
N ILE A 75 -5.37 22.26 -0.55
CA ILE A 75 -4.20 21.90 0.23
C ILE A 75 -4.08 22.79 1.46
N LYS A 76 -3.54 22.22 2.54
CA LYS A 76 -3.16 22.94 3.75
C LYS A 76 -1.76 22.52 4.17
N PRO A 77 -0.72 23.03 3.48
CA PRO A 77 0.65 22.65 3.80
C PRO A 77 1.01 23.02 5.24
N CYS A 78 1.97 22.27 5.79
CA CYS A 78 2.52 22.60 7.11
C CYS A 78 3.70 23.54 6.93
N TYR A 79 3.61 24.74 7.51
CA TYR A 79 4.66 25.75 7.44
C TYR A 79 5.49 25.76 8.72
N ALA A 80 6.81 25.63 8.57
CA ALA A 80 7.74 25.68 9.70
C ALA A 80 8.02 27.10 10.19
N SER A 81 7.79 28.11 9.32
CA SER A 81 8.00 29.51 9.64
C SER A 81 7.27 30.36 8.59
N GLY A 82 7.32 31.68 8.77
CA GLY A 82 6.73 32.63 7.83
C GLY A 82 5.31 33.04 8.20
N PRO A 83 4.64 33.82 7.31
CA PRO A 83 3.34 34.40 7.62
C PRO A 83 2.20 33.40 7.77
N GLU A 84 2.32 32.22 7.15
CA GLU A 84 1.33 31.16 7.28
C GLU A 84 1.62 30.20 8.42
N PHE A 85 2.73 30.39 9.16
CA PHE A 85 3.06 29.51 10.28
C PHE A 85 2.00 29.62 11.38
N ASP A 86 1.47 28.48 11.80
CA ASP A 86 0.49 28.37 12.87
C ASP A 86 1.06 27.43 13.95
N PRO A 87 1.47 27.98 15.13
CA PRO A 87 2.04 27.16 16.18
C PRO A 87 1.05 26.20 16.83
N SER A 88 -0.27 26.39 16.60
CA SER A 88 -1.29 25.46 17.12
C SER A 88 -1.51 24.27 16.19
N ASP A 89 -0.96 24.30 14.98
CA ASP A 89 -1.10 23.23 13.99
C ASP A 89 -0.04 22.14 14.30
N ASP A 90 -0.51 20.93 14.60
CA ASP A 90 0.36 19.80 14.91
C ASP A 90 1.01 19.19 13.68
N CYS A 91 0.59 19.58 12.49
CA CYS A 91 1.11 19.08 11.20
C CYS A 91 0.90 17.58 10.98
N LEU A 92 0.04 16.97 11.74
CA LEU A 92 -0.26 15.56 11.60
C LEU A 92 -1.22 15.31 10.43
N ALA A 93 -1.06 14.19 9.79
CA ALA A 93 -1.97 13.71 8.75
C ALA A 93 -2.09 12.19 8.82
N PRO A 94 -3.24 11.64 8.44
CA PRO A 94 -3.40 10.20 8.43
C PRO A 94 -2.47 9.52 7.43
N ILE A 95 -1.85 8.43 7.87
CA ILE A 95 -1.06 7.56 7.00
C ILE A 95 -1.17 6.12 7.49
N GLY A 96 -1.27 5.18 6.54
CA GLY A 96 -1.17 3.77 6.83
C GLY A 96 0.26 3.31 6.58
N GLU A 97 0.95 2.91 7.63
CA GLU A 97 2.28 2.37 7.48
C GLU A 97 2.24 1.03 6.75
N ARG A 98 3.31 0.72 6.03
CA ARG A 98 3.40 -0.46 5.19
C ARG A 98 4.64 -1.27 5.52
N ALA A 99 4.50 -2.57 5.40
CA ALA A 99 5.61 -3.50 5.54
C ALA A 99 5.53 -4.54 4.43
N TRP A 100 6.68 -5.00 3.97
CA TRP A 100 6.78 -6.01 2.91
C TRP A 100 7.51 -7.23 3.46
N SER A 101 7.03 -8.42 3.09
CA SER A 101 7.75 -9.65 3.35
C SER A 101 8.89 -9.83 2.35
N SER A 102 9.77 -10.78 2.64
CA SER A 102 10.68 -11.31 1.63
C SER A 102 9.86 -12.01 0.53
N PRO A 103 10.33 -11.98 -0.72
CA PRO A 103 9.66 -12.70 -1.78
C PRO A 103 9.82 -14.21 -1.62
N ILE A 104 8.80 -14.93 -2.04
CA ILE A 104 8.82 -16.39 -2.11
C ILE A 104 8.83 -16.77 -3.59
N PHE A 105 9.89 -17.46 -4.02
CA PHE A 105 10.05 -17.89 -5.40
C PHE A 105 9.56 -19.32 -5.53
N LEU A 106 8.66 -19.54 -6.47
CA LEU A 106 8.08 -20.85 -6.73
C LEU A 106 8.41 -21.24 -8.16
N ASN A 107 9.18 -22.32 -8.32
CA ASN A 107 9.58 -22.81 -9.62
C ASN A 107 8.61 -23.88 -10.10
N TYR A 108 8.13 -23.72 -11.33
CA TYR A 108 7.30 -24.73 -11.97
C TYR A 108 8.20 -25.81 -12.55
N LEU A 109 7.97 -27.05 -12.15
CA LEU A 109 8.72 -28.21 -12.63
C LEU A 109 7.82 -29.07 -13.54
N ASN A 110 8.30 -29.33 -14.73
CA ASN A 110 7.64 -30.26 -15.67
C ASN A 110 7.86 -31.72 -15.27
#